data_80c63a78941803afa96876b270ebbfca
#
_entry.id   80c63a78941803afa96876b270ebbfca
#
_cell.length_a   1.000
_cell.length_b   1.000
_cell.length_c   1.000
_cell.angle_alpha   90.00
_cell.angle_beta   90.00
_cell.angle_gamma   90.00
#
_symmetry.space_group_name_H-M   'P 1'
#
loop_
_entity.id
_entity.type
_entity.pdbx_description
1 polymer ?
#
loop_
_entity_poly.entity_id
_entity_poly.type
_entity_poly.pdbx_seq_one_letter_code
_entity_poly.pdbx_strand_id
1 'polypeptide(L)'
;MAVNRVVDRLIDARNPRTAQRHLPTGTLGVWELRSLAAAGAVLMVLAAGMLNPLCLALAPLALVFLVGYSYTKRFTWTTHWILGFTDGIAAAGGWIAVRGQFDAPAYVLWFALTVWIAGFDLIYACQDVAVDRAQGLHSVPARFGVAAALATARANHALTAAALALLGWLAGLGALYWVGWAAVVALLVYEHSLVSPRDLSRLDV
;
A
#
# COMPACT_ATOMS: atom_id res chain seq x y z
N MET A 1 8.06 -2.53 -5.10
CA MET A 1 7.61 -2.99 -6.45
C MET A 1 8.49 -4.09 -7.04
N ALA A 2 9.82 -3.94 -7.23
CA ALA A 2 10.67 -4.94 -7.89
C ALA A 2 10.59 -6.34 -7.23
N VAL A 3 10.72 -6.41 -5.89
CA VAL A 3 10.61 -7.68 -5.14
C VAL A 3 9.25 -8.35 -5.39
N ASN A 4 8.15 -7.60 -5.26
CA ASN A 4 6.80 -8.13 -5.48
C ASN A 4 6.64 -8.73 -6.89
N ARG A 5 7.16 -8.07 -7.94
CA ARG A 5 7.16 -8.60 -9.31
C ARG A 5 7.90 -9.93 -9.44
N VAL A 6 9.07 -10.05 -8.78
CA VAL A 6 9.85 -11.29 -8.80
C VAL A 6 9.14 -12.40 -8.05
N VAL A 7 8.58 -12.10 -6.88
CA VAL A 7 7.84 -13.06 -6.05
C VAL A 7 6.58 -13.55 -6.75
N ASP A 8 5.85 -12.64 -7.39
CA ASP A 8 4.55 -12.92 -8.01
C ASP A 8 4.61 -13.32 -9.48
N ARG A 9 5.80 -13.49 -10.08
CA ARG A 9 5.96 -13.74 -11.52
C ARG A 9 5.09 -14.86 -12.10
N LEU A 10 4.92 -15.95 -11.34
CA LEU A 10 4.11 -17.10 -11.78
C LEU A 10 2.61 -16.84 -11.60
N ILE A 11 2.23 -16.06 -10.60
CA ILE A 11 0.86 -15.60 -10.36
C ILE A 11 0.46 -14.62 -11.46
N ASP A 12 1.33 -13.63 -11.73
CA ASP A 12 1.14 -12.62 -12.77
C ASP A 12 0.98 -13.23 -14.16
N ALA A 13 1.76 -14.26 -14.49
CA ALA A 13 1.67 -14.94 -15.78
C ALA A 13 0.33 -15.67 -16.00
N ARG A 14 -0.36 -16.05 -14.95
CA ARG A 14 -1.66 -16.74 -14.99
C ARG A 14 -2.87 -15.80 -14.89
N ASN A 15 -2.64 -14.52 -14.63
CA ASN A 15 -3.69 -13.53 -14.55
C ASN A 15 -3.74 -12.72 -15.85
N PRO A 16 -4.85 -12.75 -16.63
CA PRO A 16 -4.96 -12.03 -17.90
C PRO A 16 -4.63 -10.54 -17.80
N ARG A 17 -4.96 -9.89 -16.68
CA ARG A 17 -4.70 -8.46 -16.43
C ARG A 17 -3.19 -8.18 -16.26
N THR A 18 -2.42 -9.12 -15.75
CA THR A 18 -0.99 -8.93 -15.44
C THR A 18 -0.04 -9.73 -16.31
N ALA A 19 -0.55 -10.61 -17.16
CA ALA A 19 0.25 -11.45 -18.08
C ALA A 19 1.12 -10.64 -19.05
N GLN A 20 0.71 -9.41 -19.38
CA GLN A 20 1.46 -8.50 -20.26
C GLN A 20 2.57 -7.71 -19.53
N ARG A 21 2.79 -7.95 -18.24
CA ARG A 21 3.87 -7.31 -17.48
C ARG A 21 5.25 -7.79 -17.96
N HIS A 22 6.25 -6.97 -17.71
CA HIS A 22 7.62 -7.18 -18.24
C HIS A 22 8.26 -8.54 -17.86
N LEU A 23 8.02 -9.08 -16.66
CA LEU A 23 8.56 -10.39 -16.27
C LEU A 23 7.83 -11.57 -16.94
N PRO A 24 6.48 -11.64 -16.94
CA PRO A 24 5.76 -12.67 -17.69
C PRO A 24 6.07 -12.69 -19.18
N THR A 25 6.23 -11.52 -19.80
CA THR A 25 6.56 -11.39 -21.23
C THR A 25 8.04 -11.62 -21.55
N GLY A 26 8.90 -11.71 -20.54
CA GLY A 26 10.35 -11.88 -20.74
C GLY A 26 11.09 -10.63 -21.21
N THR A 27 10.44 -9.45 -21.25
CA THR A 27 11.08 -8.17 -21.63
C THR A 27 12.06 -7.66 -20.56
N LEU A 28 11.93 -8.13 -19.32
CA LEU A 28 12.91 -7.92 -18.24
C LEU A 28 13.24 -9.25 -17.58
N GLY A 29 14.53 -9.46 -17.29
CA GLY A 29 15.01 -10.64 -16.58
C GLY A 29 14.78 -10.56 -15.06
N VAL A 30 14.65 -11.72 -14.43
CA VAL A 30 14.56 -11.83 -12.95
C VAL A 30 15.80 -11.23 -12.28
N TRP A 31 16.97 -11.40 -12.89
CA TRP A 31 18.23 -10.90 -12.35
C TRP A 31 18.29 -9.36 -12.36
N GLU A 32 17.81 -8.72 -13.40
CA GLU A 32 17.76 -7.25 -13.49
C GLU A 32 16.90 -6.67 -12.38
N LEU A 33 15.72 -7.27 -12.13
CA LEU A 33 14.85 -6.82 -11.03
C LEU A 33 15.41 -7.11 -9.64
N ARG A 34 16.11 -8.24 -9.46
CA ARG A 34 16.81 -8.54 -8.20
C ARG A 34 17.95 -7.55 -7.96
N SER A 35 18.73 -7.24 -8.97
CA SER A 35 19.82 -6.24 -8.88
C SER A 35 19.27 -4.85 -8.55
N LEU A 36 18.17 -4.44 -9.19
CA LEU A 36 17.50 -3.18 -8.89
C LEU A 36 16.98 -3.15 -7.44
N ALA A 37 16.38 -4.24 -6.96
CA ALA A 37 15.90 -4.35 -5.59
C ALA A 37 17.06 -4.28 -4.58
N ALA A 38 18.17 -4.97 -4.85
CA ALA A 38 19.35 -4.93 -4.00
C ALA A 38 19.99 -3.53 -3.98
N ALA A 39 20.14 -2.90 -5.13
CA ALA A 39 20.65 -1.54 -5.22
C ALA A 39 19.75 -0.55 -4.46
N GLY A 40 18.43 -0.66 -4.61
CA GLY A 40 17.47 0.16 -3.87
C GLY A 40 17.54 -0.05 -2.36
N ALA A 41 17.73 -1.29 -1.90
CA ALA A 41 17.89 -1.60 -0.48
C ALA A 41 19.19 -0.98 0.09
N VAL A 42 20.30 -1.09 -0.65
CA VAL A 42 21.58 -0.47 -0.24
C VAL A 42 21.44 1.05 -0.18
N LEU A 43 20.88 1.67 -1.21
CA LEU A 43 20.66 3.12 -1.24
C LEU A 43 19.74 3.59 -0.11
N MET A 44 18.69 2.82 0.22
CA MET A 44 17.79 3.14 1.34
C MET A 44 18.54 3.14 2.67
N VAL A 45 19.39 2.13 2.94
CA VAL A 45 20.17 2.05 4.18
C VAL A 45 21.20 3.17 4.26
N LEU A 46 21.90 3.46 3.17
CA LEU A 46 22.86 4.58 3.10
C LEU A 46 22.16 5.92 3.36
N ALA A 47 21.03 6.16 2.69
CA ALA A 47 20.26 7.39 2.90
C ALA A 47 19.73 7.49 4.35
N ALA A 48 19.23 6.40 4.93
CA ALA A 48 18.81 6.37 6.32
C ALA A 48 19.95 6.74 7.29
N GLY A 49 21.16 6.24 7.03
CA GLY A 49 22.36 6.60 7.80
C GLY A 49 22.78 8.07 7.70
N MET A 50 22.46 8.70 6.56
CA MET A 50 22.72 10.13 6.35
C MET A 50 21.67 11.03 7.00
N LEU A 51 20.50 10.52 7.34
CA LEU A 51 19.40 11.29 7.96
C LEU A 51 19.59 11.40 9.47
N ASN A 52 19.45 10.31 10.19
CA ASN A 52 19.67 10.24 11.65
C ASN A 52 19.81 8.78 12.14
N PRO A 53 20.34 8.57 13.38
CA PRO A 53 20.53 7.22 13.92
C PRO A 53 19.26 6.39 14.04
N LEU A 54 18.11 7.01 14.29
CA LEU A 54 16.81 6.30 14.39
C LEU A 54 16.36 5.78 13.03
N CYS A 55 16.50 6.55 11.96
CA CYS A 55 16.25 6.09 10.60
C CYS A 55 17.12 4.89 10.25
N LEU A 56 18.41 4.95 10.56
CA LEU A 56 19.33 3.84 10.30
C LEU A 56 18.94 2.59 11.10
N ALA A 57 18.58 2.73 12.36
CA ALA A 57 18.16 1.60 13.21
C ALA A 57 16.86 0.93 12.72
N LEU A 58 15.92 1.71 12.14
CA LEU A 58 14.65 1.20 11.62
C LEU A 58 14.75 0.65 10.19
N ALA A 59 15.79 1.00 9.43
CA ALA A 59 15.91 0.61 8.01
C ALA A 59 15.92 -0.91 7.80
N PRO A 60 16.60 -1.77 8.59
CA PRO A 60 16.52 -3.21 8.43
C PRO A 60 15.10 -3.76 8.65
N LEU A 61 14.37 -3.24 9.64
CA LEU A 61 13.00 -3.63 9.90
C LEU A 61 12.07 -3.25 8.71
N ALA A 62 12.24 -2.06 8.18
CA ALA A 62 11.51 -1.62 6.98
C ALA A 62 11.78 -2.55 5.78
N LEU A 63 13.02 -2.98 5.56
CA LEU A 63 13.37 -3.94 4.50
C LEU A 63 12.68 -5.29 4.70
N VAL A 64 12.57 -5.78 5.94
CA VAL A 64 11.85 -7.03 6.25
C VAL A 64 10.38 -6.92 5.81
N PHE A 65 9.71 -5.80 6.12
CA PHE A 65 8.32 -5.58 5.69
C PHE A 65 8.22 -5.40 4.17
N LEU A 66 9.13 -4.63 3.54
CA LEU A 66 9.17 -4.41 2.09
C LEU A 66 9.37 -5.69 1.27
N VAL A 67 10.01 -6.70 1.83
CA VAL A 67 10.15 -8.02 1.20
C VAL A 67 8.98 -8.92 1.60
N GLY A 68 8.67 -8.96 2.89
CA GLY A 68 7.74 -9.92 3.49
C GLY A 68 6.29 -9.76 3.01
N TYR A 69 5.80 -8.51 2.82
CA TYR A 69 4.43 -8.28 2.39
C TYR A 69 4.08 -8.98 1.08
N SER A 70 5.05 -9.12 0.17
CA SER A 70 4.85 -9.76 -1.14
C SER A 70 4.41 -11.23 -1.05
N TYR A 71 4.61 -11.88 0.09
CA TYR A 71 4.24 -13.28 0.30
C TYR A 71 2.87 -13.44 0.97
N THR A 72 2.33 -12.41 1.59
CA THR A 72 1.20 -12.49 2.53
C THR A 72 -0.10 -13.00 1.90
N LYS A 73 -0.39 -12.64 0.66
CA LYS A 73 -1.57 -13.12 -0.07
C LYS A 73 -1.62 -14.65 -0.28
N ARG A 74 -0.51 -15.38 0.01
CA ARG A 74 -0.45 -16.84 -0.08
C ARG A 74 -1.02 -17.52 1.16
N PHE A 75 -1.16 -16.79 2.28
CA PHE A 75 -1.59 -17.39 3.55
C PHE A 75 -2.58 -16.55 4.36
N THR A 76 -2.77 -15.26 4.06
CA THR A 76 -3.72 -14.44 4.81
C THR A 76 -4.50 -13.45 3.95
N TRP A 77 -5.79 -13.31 4.27
CA TRP A 77 -6.67 -12.30 3.68
C TRP A 77 -6.42 -10.87 4.22
N THR A 78 -5.65 -10.73 5.29
CA THR A 78 -5.26 -9.43 5.85
C THR A 78 -4.14 -8.76 5.07
N THR A 79 -3.75 -9.33 3.93
CA THR A 79 -2.67 -8.87 3.04
C THR A 79 -2.77 -7.38 2.68
N HIS A 80 -3.98 -6.85 2.52
CA HIS A 80 -4.25 -5.44 2.21
C HIS A 80 -3.71 -4.48 3.28
N TRP A 81 -3.94 -4.81 4.57
CA TRP A 81 -3.42 -4.01 5.69
C TRP A 81 -1.93 -4.21 5.91
N ILE A 82 -1.39 -5.39 5.61
CA ILE A 82 0.06 -5.63 5.67
C ILE A 82 0.77 -4.82 4.58
N LEU A 83 0.19 -4.72 3.38
CA LEU A 83 0.66 -3.82 2.33
C LEU A 83 0.60 -2.36 2.81
N GLY A 84 -0.57 -1.91 3.28
CA GLY A 84 -0.75 -0.54 3.78
C GLY A 84 0.19 -0.19 4.93
N PHE A 85 0.39 -1.12 5.89
CA PHE A 85 1.36 -0.96 6.98
C PHE A 85 2.79 -0.77 6.44
N THR A 86 3.16 -1.57 5.44
CA THR A 86 4.48 -1.49 4.80
C THR A 86 4.69 -0.16 4.08
N ASP A 87 3.70 0.31 3.33
CA ASP A 87 3.78 1.59 2.63
C ASP A 87 3.72 2.78 3.60
N GLY A 88 2.96 2.64 4.70
CA GLY A 88 2.91 3.61 5.79
C GLY A 88 4.26 3.84 6.50
N ILE A 89 5.16 2.84 6.48
CA ILE A 89 6.54 3.00 6.98
C ILE A 89 7.25 4.17 6.28
N ALA A 90 7.03 4.36 4.99
CA ALA A 90 7.67 5.44 4.24
C ALA A 90 7.21 6.83 4.74
N ALA A 91 5.92 6.99 5.04
CA ALA A 91 5.36 8.24 5.55
C ALA A 91 5.86 8.54 6.98
N ALA A 92 5.83 7.55 7.87
CA ALA A 92 6.40 7.66 9.22
C ALA A 92 7.91 7.92 9.15
N GLY A 93 8.61 7.24 8.24
CA GLY A 93 10.03 7.43 7.99
C GLY A 93 10.40 8.86 7.58
N GLY A 94 9.59 9.48 6.70
CA GLY A 94 9.73 10.88 6.34
C GLY A 94 9.58 11.83 7.53
N TRP A 95 8.61 11.58 8.41
CA TRP A 95 8.45 12.33 9.65
C TRP A 95 9.66 12.17 10.58
N ILE A 96 10.09 10.93 10.83
CA ILE A 96 11.25 10.60 11.66
C ILE A 96 12.54 11.21 11.08
N ALA A 97 12.68 11.24 9.76
CA ALA A 97 13.84 11.83 9.09
C ALA A 97 14.04 13.29 9.45
N VAL A 98 12.93 14.05 9.56
CA VAL A 98 12.95 15.50 9.88
C VAL A 98 13.01 15.72 11.39
N ARG A 99 12.24 14.97 12.17
CA ARG A 99 12.05 15.19 13.61
C ARG A 99 13.09 14.47 14.48
N GLY A 100 13.74 13.44 13.97
CA GLY A 100 14.68 12.61 14.72
C GLY A 100 14.03 11.76 15.81
N GLN A 101 12.70 11.70 15.88
CA GLN A 101 11.94 10.99 16.92
C GLN A 101 10.66 10.39 16.36
N PHE A 102 10.13 9.38 17.05
CA PHE A 102 8.90 8.68 16.69
C PHE A 102 7.81 9.09 17.69
N ASP A 103 7.08 10.15 17.39
CA ASP A 103 6.08 10.80 18.23
C ASP A 103 4.64 10.51 17.75
N ALA A 104 3.64 11.05 18.47
CA ALA A 104 2.23 10.82 18.16
C ALA A 104 1.84 11.17 16.71
N PRO A 105 2.28 12.29 16.10
CA PRO A 105 2.01 12.57 14.69
C PRO A 105 2.56 11.52 13.73
N ALA A 106 3.75 10.95 14.01
CA ALA A 106 4.33 9.88 13.19
C ALA A 106 3.46 8.61 13.19
N TYR A 107 2.96 8.20 14.37
CA TYR A 107 2.04 7.05 14.48
C TYR A 107 0.71 7.30 13.75
N VAL A 108 0.14 8.51 13.90
CA VAL A 108 -1.11 8.87 13.23
C VAL A 108 -0.94 8.91 11.71
N LEU A 109 0.17 9.46 11.23
CA LEU A 109 0.50 9.48 9.81
C LEU A 109 0.68 8.07 9.27
N TRP A 110 1.42 7.22 9.98
CA TRP A 110 1.58 5.81 9.60
C TRP A 110 0.24 5.09 9.52
N PHE A 111 -0.61 5.23 10.54
CA PHE A 111 -1.95 4.63 10.55
C PHE A 111 -2.80 5.15 9.39
N ALA A 112 -2.81 6.47 9.14
CA ALA A 112 -3.58 7.07 8.05
C ALA A 112 -3.20 6.44 6.68
N LEU A 113 -1.90 6.30 6.42
CA LEU A 113 -1.40 5.67 5.19
C LEU A 113 -1.71 4.17 5.16
N THR A 114 -1.62 3.48 6.29
CA THR A 114 -1.95 2.06 6.40
C THR A 114 -3.39 1.79 5.94
N VAL A 115 -4.35 2.54 6.48
CA VAL A 115 -5.76 2.32 6.14
C VAL A 115 -6.12 2.88 4.77
N TRP A 116 -5.46 3.94 4.31
CA TRP A 116 -5.66 4.47 2.96
C TRP A 116 -5.24 3.45 1.89
N ILE A 117 -4.02 2.96 1.95
CA ILE A 117 -3.50 1.96 1.00
C ILE A 117 -4.29 0.65 1.08
N ALA A 118 -4.67 0.21 2.30
CA ALA A 118 -5.52 -0.97 2.44
C ALA A 118 -6.89 -0.77 1.76
N GLY A 119 -7.51 0.41 1.90
CA GLY A 119 -8.77 0.75 1.24
C GLY A 119 -8.66 0.73 -0.28
N PHE A 120 -7.61 1.35 -0.82
CA PHE A 120 -7.29 1.36 -2.24
C PHE A 120 -7.04 -0.06 -2.79
N ASP A 121 -6.20 -0.85 -2.11
CA ASP A 121 -5.87 -2.21 -2.54
C ASP A 121 -7.09 -3.15 -2.48
N LEU A 122 -8.00 -2.94 -1.52
CA LEU A 122 -9.29 -3.65 -1.45
C LEU A 122 -10.16 -3.42 -2.68
N ILE A 123 -10.23 -2.16 -3.16
CA ILE A 123 -10.96 -1.82 -4.38
C ILE A 123 -10.31 -2.49 -5.59
N TYR A 124 -8.98 -2.38 -5.71
CA TYR A 124 -8.23 -2.97 -6.80
C TYR A 124 -8.32 -4.51 -6.83
N ALA A 125 -8.28 -5.16 -5.67
CA ALA A 125 -8.39 -6.61 -5.56
C ALA A 125 -9.76 -7.17 -6.02
N CYS A 126 -10.79 -6.33 -6.12
CA CYS A 126 -12.08 -6.74 -6.68
C CYS A 126 -12.00 -7.19 -8.15
N GLN A 127 -11.00 -6.73 -8.90
CA GLN A 127 -10.77 -7.15 -10.29
C GLN A 127 -10.21 -8.58 -10.40
N ASP A 128 -9.51 -9.03 -9.36
CA ASP A 128 -8.74 -10.28 -9.38
C ASP A 128 -9.47 -11.46 -8.70
N VAL A 129 -10.72 -11.29 -8.25
CA VAL A 129 -11.47 -12.29 -7.45
C VAL A 129 -11.49 -13.68 -8.08
N ALA A 130 -11.75 -13.77 -9.38
CA ALA A 130 -11.82 -15.04 -10.08
C ALA A 130 -10.44 -15.74 -10.14
N VAL A 131 -9.41 -14.95 -10.41
CA VAL A 131 -8.01 -15.41 -10.49
C VAL A 131 -7.48 -15.79 -9.12
N ASP A 132 -7.74 -14.98 -8.10
CA ASP A 132 -7.33 -15.26 -6.71
C ASP A 132 -7.93 -16.58 -6.24
N ARG A 133 -9.23 -16.81 -6.46
CA ARG A 133 -9.89 -18.06 -6.11
C ARG A 133 -9.33 -19.26 -6.86
N ALA A 134 -9.10 -19.11 -8.18
CA ALA A 134 -8.56 -20.19 -9.01
C ALA A 134 -7.11 -20.56 -8.63
N GLN A 135 -6.35 -19.61 -8.10
CA GLN A 135 -4.95 -19.80 -7.69
C GLN A 135 -4.79 -20.07 -6.19
N GLY A 136 -5.89 -20.13 -5.41
CA GLY A 136 -5.84 -20.34 -3.96
C GLY A 136 -5.21 -19.17 -3.20
N LEU A 137 -5.28 -17.95 -3.74
CA LEU A 137 -4.76 -16.75 -3.09
C LEU A 137 -5.81 -16.17 -2.14
N HIS A 138 -5.31 -15.50 -1.10
CA HIS A 138 -6.13 -14.96 -0.04
C HIS A 138 -6.27 -13.44 -0.19
N SER A 139 -7.48 -12.98 -0.41
CA SER A 139 -7.86 -11.56 -0.38
C SER A 139 -9.24 -11.40 0.24
N VAL A 140 -9.58 -10.21 0.73
CA VAL A 140 -10.93 -9.94 1.28
C VAL A 140 -12.00 -10.19 0.23
N PRO A 141 -11.90 -9.68 -1.03
CA PRO A 141 -12.94 -9.92 -2.01
C PRO A 141 -13.03 -11.39 -2.45
N ALA A 142 -11.93 -12.16 -2.47
CA ALA A 142 -11.95 -13.57 -2.78
C ALA A 142 -12.67 -14.38 -1.69
N ARG A 143 -12.46 -14.02 -0.41
CA ARG A 143 -13.01 -14.71 0.75
C ARG A 143 -14.43 -14.29 1.11
N PHE A 144 -14.70 -12.98 1.16
CA PHE A 144 -15.94 -12.40 1.69
C PHE A 144 -16.83 -11.77 0.61
N GLY A 145 -16.35 -11.70 -0.63
CA GLY A 145 -17.06 -11.11 -1.77
C GLY A 145 -16.81 -9.62 -1.96
N VAL A 146 -17.15 -9.14 -3.15
CA VAL A 146 -16.93 -7.75 -3.59
C VAL A 146 -17.65 -6.73 -2.71
N ALA A 147 -18.89 -7.01 -2.31
CA ALA A 147 -19.67 -6.09 -1.48
C ALA A 147 -19.00 -5.83 -0.12
N ALA A 148 -18.48 -6.89 0.53
CA ALA A 148 -17.74 -6.77 1.78
C ALA A 148 -16.43 -6.01 1.58
N ALA A 149 -15.69 -6.27 0.50
CA ALA A 149 -14.45 -5.56 0.18
C ALA A 149 -14.68 -4.05 0.01
N LEU A 150 -15.69 -3.65 -0.78
CA LEU A 150 -16.01 -2.23 -0.99
C LEU A 150 -16.54 -1.54 0.29
N ALA A 151 -17.31 -2.24 1.14
CA ALA A 151 -17.73 -1.71 2.44
C ALA A 151 -16.52 -1.48 3.36
N THR A 152 -15.60 -2.45 3.40
CA THR A 152 -14.36 -2.34 4.17
C THR A 152 -13.45 -1.23 3.65
N ALA A 153 -13.34 -1.06 2.32
CA ALA A 153 -12.60 0.04 1.71
C ALA A 153 -13.16 1.41 2.13
N ARG A 154 -14.50 1.58 2.11
CA ARG A 154 -15.15 2.82 2.60
C ARG A 154 -14.84 3.10 4.06
N ALA A 155 -14.89 2.09 4.93
CA ALA A 155 -14.54 2.24 6.35
C ALA A 155 -13.07 2.66 6.51
N ASN A 156 -12.15 2.03 5.77
CA ASN A 156 -10.72 2.39 5.77
C ASN A 156 -10.51 3.84 5.32
N HIS A 157 -11.15 4.29 4.24
CA HIS A 157 -11.02 5.66 3.75
C HIS A 157 -11.66 6.69 4.70
N ALA A 158 -12.74 6.34 5.39
CA ALA A 158 -13.29 7.18 6.46
C ALA A 158 -12.30 7.32 7.64
N LEU A 159 -11.65 6.21 8.03
CA LEU A 159 -10.58 6.23 9.04
C LEU A 159 -9.38 7.06 8.57
N THR A 160 -9.02 7.00 7.29
CA THR A 160 -7.98 7.86 6.70
C THR A 160 -8.31 9.33 6.88
N ALA A 161 -9.52 9.74 6.52
CA ALA A 161 -9.97 11.12 6.66
C ALA A 161 -9.92 11.59 8.12
N ALA A 162 -10.39 10.77 9.06
CA ALA A 162 -10.35 11.06 10.49
C ALA A 162 -8.91 11.14 11.03
N ALA A 163 -8.04 10.20 10.63
CA ALA A 163 -6.64 10.20 11.05
C ALA A 163 -5.87 11.40 10.52
N LEU A 164 -6.09 11.79 9.25
CA LEU A 164 -5.49 13.00 8.69
C LEU A 164 -6.00 14.27 9.39
N ALA A 165 -7.29 14.35 9.75
CA ALA A 165 -7.80 15.46 10.54
C ALA A 165 -7.12 15.52 11.92
N LEU A 166 -6.98 14.37 12.59
CA LEU A 166 -6.26 14.27 13.87
C LEU A 166 -4.79 14.70 13.71
N LEU A 167 -4.12 14.30 12.65
CA LEU A 167 -2.74 14.72 12.35
C LEU A 167 -2.65 16.24 12.22
N GLY A 168 -3.55 16.85 11.45
CA GLY A 168 -3.58 18.30 11.28
C GLY A 168 -3.75 19.06 12.59
N TRP A 169 -4.59 18.52 13.49
CA TRP A 169 -4.78 19.07 14.82
C TRP A 169 -3.55 18.89 15.72
N LEU A 170 -2.99 17.67 15.81
CA LEU A 170 -1.83 17.36 16.63
C LEU A 170 -0.56 18.12 16.21
N ALA A 171 -0.38 18.31 14.91
CA ALA A 171 0.77 19.00 14.36
C ALA A 171 0.56 20.53 14.23
N GLY A 172 -0.61 21.06 14.59
CA GLY A 172 -0.92 22.49 14.52
C GLY A 172 -0.87 23.05 13.09
N LEU A 173 -1.31 22.27 12.09
CA LEU A 173 -1.17 22.64 10.70
C LEU A 173 -2.15 23.74 10.27
N GLY A 174 -1.69 24.66 9.43
CA GLY A 174 -2.44 25.85 9.02
C GLY A 174 -3.53 25.61 7.97
N ALA A 175 -4.19 26.68 7.55
CA ALA A 175 -5.34 26.66 6.63
C ALA A 175 -5.10 25.89 5.32
N LEU A 176 -3.90 25.98 4.75
CA LEU A 176 -3.55 25.28 3.52
C LEU A 176 -3.67 23.75 3.67
N TYR A 177 -3.28 23.21 4.84
CA TYR A 177 -3.46 21.79 5.14
C TYR A 177 -4.95 21.40 5.11
N TRP A 178 -5.80 22.18 5.74
CA TRP A 178 -7.25 21.89 5.83
C TRP A 178 -7.95 21.98 4.47
N VAL A 179 -7.50 22.87 3.59
CA VAL A 179 -7.94 22.88 2.18
C VAL A 179 -7.52 21.60 1.47
N GLY A 180 -6.26 21.16 1.64
CA GLY A 180 -5.77 19.91 1.10
C GLY A 180 -6.52 18.69 1.67
N TRP A 181 -6.77 18.67 2.99
CA TRP A 181 -7.59 17.64 3.63
C TRP A 181 -9.00 17.55 3.04
N ALA A 182 -9.67 18.69 2.87
CA ALA A 182 -11.01 18.72 2.28
C ALA A 182 -11.00 18.18 0.83
N ALA A 183 -9.97 18.52 0.05
CA ALA A 183 -9.81 17.99 -1.31
C ALA A 183 -9.60 16.46 -1.30
N VAL A 184 -8.78 15.93 -0.39
CA VAL A 184 -8.59 14.47 -0.22
C VAL A 184 -9.92 13.79 0.12
N VAL A 185 -10.70 14.33 1.06
CA VAL A 185 -12.02 13.78 1.41
C VAL A 185 -12.96 13.77 0.21
N ALA A 186 -13.00 14.87 -0.57
CA ALA A 186 -13.82 14.95 -1.76
C ALA A 186 -13.41 13.91 -2.82
N LEU A 187 -12.10 13.69 -3.01
CA LEU A 187 -11.58 12.68 -3.93
C LEU A 187 -11.91 11.26 -3.48
N LEU A 188 -11.80 10.95 -2.18
CA LEU A 188 -12.18 9.64 -1.65
C LEU A 188 -13.68 9.37 -1.82
N VAL A 189 -14.53 10.37 -1.59
CA VAL A 189 -15.98 10.25 -1.84
C VAL A 189 -16.24 10.02 -3.34
N TYR A 190 -15.57 10.76 -4.21
CA TYR A 190 -15.67 10.60 -5.66
C TYR A 190 -15.24 9.20 -6.09
N GLU A 191 -14.08 8.69 -5.63
CA GLU A 191 -13.60 7.34 -5.92
C GLU A 191 -14.66 6.28 -5.59
N HIS A 192 -15.26 6.36 -4.39
CA HIS A 192 -16.31 5.43 -4.00
C HIS A 192 -17.62 5.57 -4.77
N SER A 193 -17.85 6.68 -5.43
CA SER A 193 -19.01 6.88 -6.31
C SER A 193 -18.84 6.18 -7.66
N LEU A 194 -17.61 5.89 -8.08
CA LEU A 194 -17.29 5.26 -9.36
C LEU A 194 -17.49 3.74 -9.35
N VAL A 195 -17.53 3.11 -8.16
CA VAL A 195 -17.54 1.65 -8.03
C VAL A 195 -18.70 1.16 -7.19
N SER A 196 -19.32 0.06 -7.65
CA SER A 196 -20.37 -0.63 -6.92
C SER A 196 -20.20 -2.14 -7.02
N PRO A 197 -20.82 -2.95 -6.12
CA PRO A 197 -20.73 -4.41 -6.21
C PRO A 197 -21.26 -5.00 -7.52
N ARG A 198 -22.05 -4.22 -8.27
CA ARG A 198 -22.66 -4.63 -9.55
C ARG A 198 -21.94 -4.07 -10.77
N ASP A 199 -21.12 -3.04 -10.57
CA ASP A 199 -20.39 -2.37 -11.65
C ASP A 199 -18.99 -2.00 -11.20
N LEU A 200 -18.01 -2.67 -11.78
CA LEU A 200 -16.58 -2.48 -11.57
C LEU A 200 -15.88 -1.94 -12.85
N SER A 201 -16.65 -1.57 -13.87
CA SER A 201 -16.12 -1.19 -15.20
C SER A 201 -15.22 0.05 -15.17
N ARG A 202 -15.31 0.86 -14.11
CA ARG A 202 -14.53 2.10 -13.95
C ARG A 202 -13.28 1.94 -13.09
N LEU A 203 -12.88 0.70 -12.78
CA LEU A 203 -11.65 0.46 -12.01
C LEU A 203 -10.36 0.66 -12.83
N ASP A 204 -10.45 0.67 -14.16
CA ASP A 204 -9.32 0.81 -15.08
C ASP A 204 -9.19 2.23 -15.68
N VAL A 205 -9.89 3.21 -15.12
CA VAL A 205 -9.89 4.62 -15.57
C VAL A 205 -8.83 5.46 -14.85
#